data_4ee4c4f29d24c84085adba21848fbd0c
#
_entry.id   4ee4c4f29d24c84085adba21848fbd0c
#
_cell.length_a   1.000
_cell.length_b   1.000
_cell.length_c   1.000
_cell.angle_alpha   90.00
_cell.angle_beta   90.00
_cell.angle_gamma   90.00
#
_symmetry.space_group_name_H-M   'P 1'
#
loop_
_entity.id
_entity.type
_entity.pdbx_description
1 polymer ?
#
loop_
_entity_poly.entity_id
_entity_poly.type
_entity_poly.pdbx_seq_one_letter_code
_entity_poly.pdbx_strand_id
1 'polypeptide(L)' 'MKLINLILEYNKVDFLIEVILSNIETEEDSTNDLSEIARMKAELEPLMIRKNELEKMEVEVKRW' A
#
# COMPACT_ATOMS: atom_id res chain seq x y z
N MET A 1 -12.55 10.88 -13.15
CA MET A 1 -12.68 10.36 -11.78
C MET A 1 -12.99 11.50 -10.82
N LYS A 2 -13.93 11.31 -9.94
CA LYS A 2 -14.25 12.32 -8.93
C LYS A 2 -13.17 12.35 -7.85
N LEU A 3 -12.86 13.53 -7.33
CA LEU A 3 -11.85 13.71 -6.31
C LEU A 3 -12.10 12.82 -5.07
N ILE A 4 -13.36 12.71 -4.65
CA ILE A 4 -13.69 11.92 -3.47
C ILE A 4 -13.37 10.42 -3.69
N ASN A 5 -13.57 9.91 -4.90
CA ASN A 5 -13.23 8.52 -5.21
C ASN A 5 -11.73 8.30 -5.16
N LEU A 6 -10.95 9.29 -5.60
CA LEU A 6 -9.50 9.24 -5.55
C LEU A 6 -8.99 9.17 -4.10
N ILE A 7 -9.57 9.99 -3.23
CA ILE A 7 -9.21 10.01 -1.81
C ILE A 7 -9.56 8.69 -1.13
N LEU A 8 -10.74 8.16 -1.41
CA LEU A 8 -11.18 6.88 -0.84
C LEU A 8 -10.28 5.73 -1.29
N GLU A 9 -9.91 5.71 -2.56
CA GLU A 9 -9.01 4.70 -3.09
C GLU A 9 -7.63 4.80 -2.46
N TYR A 10 -7.10 6.01 -2.33
CA TYR A 10 -5.82 6.24 -1.69
C TYR A 10 -5.82 5.73 -0.25
N ASN A 11 -6.85 6.07 0.51
CA ASN A 11 -6.96 5.62 1.90
C ASN A 11 -7.05 4.11 2.01
N LYS A 12 -7.76 3.46 1.10
CA LYS A 12 -7.89 2.00 1.07
C LYS A 12 -6.53 1.35 0.78
N VAL A 13 -5.82 1.85 -0.21
CA VAL A 13 -4.49 1.32 -0.56
C VAL A 13 -3.52 1.52 0.59
N ASP A 14 -3.50 2.70 1.19
CA ASP A 14 -2.64 3.00 2.33
C ASP A 14 -2.91 2.06 3.50
N PHE A 15 -4.17 1.82 3.80
CA PHE A 15 -4.57 0.89 4.86
C PHE A 15 -4.06 -0.54 4.57
N LEU A 16 -4.23 -1.01 3.34
CA LEU A 16 -3.76 -2.34 2.95
C LEU A 16 -2.23 -2.46 3.09
N ILE A 17 -1.50 -1.42 2.71
CA ILE A 17 -0.05 -1.39 2.86
C ILE A 17 0.33 -1.50 4.34
N GLU A 18 -0.31 -0.74 5.21
CA GLU A 18 -0.05 -0.80 6.65
C GLU A 18 -0.33 -2.16 7.24
N VAL A 19 -1.43 -2.80 6.84
CA VAL A 19 -1.78 -4.14 7.31
C VAL A 19 -0.71 -5.16 6.89
N ILE A 20 -0.27 -5.10 5.64
CA ILE A 20 0.75 -6.01 5.14
C ILE A 20 2.09 -5.79 5.85
N LEU A 21 2.51 -4.53 6.03
CA LEU A 21 3.74 -4.21 6.75
C LEU A 21 3.71 -4.71 8.19
N SER A 22 2.57 -4.56 8.86
CA SER A 22 2.39 -5.06 10.21
C SER A 22 2.49 -6.59 10.25
N ASN A 23 1.90 -7.27 9.27
CA ASN A 23 1.98 -8.73 9.18
C ASN A 23 3.41 -9.21 8.93
N ILE A 24 4.16 -8.51 8.07
CA ILE A 24 5.56 -8.82 7.81
C ILE A 24 6.38 -8.69 9.10
N GLU A 25 6.19 -7.62 9.83
CA GLU A 25 6.88 -7.39 11.09
C GLU A 25 6.58 -8.49 12.11
N THR A 26 5.32 -8.87 12.25
CA THR A 26 4.90 -9.93 13.14
C THR A 26 5.51 -11.27 12.73
N GLU A 27 5.52 -11.57 11.45
CA GLU A 27 6.08 -12.82 10.93
C GLU A 27 7.58 -12.90 11.14
N GLU A 28 8.29 -11.80 10.93
CA GLU A 28 9.73 -11.74 11.17
C GLU A 28 10.07 -12.01 12.64
N ASP A 29 9.23 -11.54 13.56
CA ASP A 29 9.44 -11.73 14.99
C ASP A 29 9.08 -13.13 15.46
N SER A 30 8.06 -13.78 14.87
CA SER A 30 7.52 -15.02 15.42
C SER A 30 8.04 -16.30 14.75
N THR A 31 8.10 -16.37 13.43
CA THR A 31 8.40 -17.62 12.74
C THR A 31 9.64 -17.61 11.88
N ASN A 32 10.09 -16.45 11.43
CA ASN A 32 11.24 -16.33 10.52
C ASN A 32 11.05 -17.12 9.22
N ASP A 33 9.82 -17.30 8.78
CA ASP A 33 9.53 -18.00 7.53
C ASP A 33 9.79 -17.08 6.34
N LEU A 34 10.95 -17.24 5.71
CA LEU A 34 11.38 -16.40 4.61
C LEU A 34 10.46 -16.50 3.38
N SER A 35 9.86 -17.67 3.15
CA SER A 35 8.93 -17.85 2.03
C SER A 35 7.67 -17.03 2.22
N GLU A 36 7.13 -17.03 3.43
CA GLU A 36 5.94 -16.26 3.77
C GLU A 36 6.21 -14.77 3.68
N ILE A 37 7.34 -14.34 4.23
CA ILE A 37 7.76 -12.94 4.21
C ILE A 37 7.95 -12.47 2.77
N ALA A 38 8.60 -13.27 1.93
CA ALA A 38 8.82 -12.94 0.52
C ALA A 38 7.50 -12.79 -0.23
N ARG A 39 6.52 -13.64 0.06
CA ARG A 39 5.19 -13.56 -0.54
C ARG A 39 4.47 -12.27 -0.14
N MET A 40 4.53 -11.91 1.14
CA MET A 40 3.93 -10.67 1.62
C MET A 40 4.57 -9.44 0.98
N LYS A 41 5.89 -9.44 0.83
CA LYS A 41 6.61 -8.35 0.16
C LYS A 41 6.22 -8.25 -1.30
N ALA A 42 6.02 -9.38 -1.97
CA ALA A 42 5.58 -9.39 -3.36
C ALA A 42 4.15 -8.83 -3.50
N GLU A 43 3.27 -9.11 -2.54
CA GLU A 43 1.93 -8.53 -2.52
C GLU A 43 1.95 -7.03 -2.25
N LEU A 44 2.91 -6.58 -1.48
CA LEU A 44 3.05 -5.17 -1.13
C LEU A 44 3.47 -4.32 -2.33
N GLU A 45 4.31 -4.85 -3.21
CA GLU A 45 4.86 -4.09 -4.34
C GLU A 45 3.80 -3.44 -5.23
N PRO A 46 2.78 -4.16 -5.74
CA PRO A 46 1.76 -3.52 -6.57
C PRO A 46 0.96 -2.45 -5.82
N LEU A 47 0.77 -2.63 -4.53
CA LEU A 47 0.07 -1.64 -3.71
C LEU A 47 0.90 -0.37 -3.57
N MET A 48 2.20 -0.47 -3.42
CA MET A 48 3.08 0.70 -3.35
C MET A 48 3.13 1.45 -4.66
N ILE A 49 3.15 0.72 -5.78
CA ILE A 49 3.10 1.33 -7.11
C ILE A 49 1.78 2.11 -7.26
N ARG A 50 0.66 1.50 -6.88
CA ARG A 50 -0.64 2.14 -6.95
C ARG A 50 -0.71 3.38 -6.07
N LYS A 51 -0.15 3.31 -4.88
CA LYS A 51 -0.09 4.45 -3.95
C LYS A 51 0.66 5.61 -4.59
N ASN A 52 1.81 5.35 -5.21
CA ASN A 52 2.59 6.38 -5.89
C ASN A 52 1.81 7.03 -7.03
N GLU A 53 1.09 6.23 -7.82
CA GLU A 53 0.25 6.75 -8.89
C GLU A 53 -0.83 7.67 -8.36
N LEU A 54 -1.49 7.27 -7.27
CA LEU A 54 -2.54 8.06 -6.65
C LEU A 54 -2.00 9.35 -6.07
N GLU A 55 -0.82 9.33 -5.49
CA GLU A 55 -0.16 10.53 -4.97
C GLU A 55 0.12 11.54 -6.09
N LYS A 56 0.56 11.08 -7.24
CA LYS A 56 0.78 11.93 -8.39
C LYS A 56 -0.50 12.57 -8.88
N MET A 57 -1.59 11.80 -8.93
CA MET A 57 -2.90 12.32 -9.32
C MET A 57 -3.39 13.38 -8.35
N GLU A 58 -3.21 13.15 -7.05
CA GLU A 58 -3.61 14.11 -6.03
C GLU A 58 -2.85 15.43 -6.16
N VAL A 59 -1.56 15.38 -6.43
CA VAL A 59 -0.75 16.57 -6.64
C VAL A 59 -1.22 17.36 -7.86
N GLU A 60 -1.55 16.68 -8.96
CA GLU A 60 -2.09 17.32 -10.15
C GLU A 60 -3.42 18.00 -9.89
N VAL A 61 -4.30 17.35 -9.13
CA VAL A 61 -5.59 17.95 -8.76
C VAL A 61 -5.40 19.18 -7.89
N LYS A 62 -4.47 19.17 -6.96
CA LYS A 62 -4.20 20.29 -6.07
C LYS A 62 -3.64 21.51 -6.79
N ARG A 63 -3.06 21.34 -7.96
CA ARG A 63 -2.55 22.46 -8.77
C ARG A 63 -3.65 23.25 -9.44
N TRP A 64 -4.84 22.74 -9.51
CA TRP A 64 -5.98 23.38 -10.14
C TRP A 64 -6.66 24.33 -9.15
#